data_e9c43f6f1e4d124745a0de7fdce34f3a
#
_entry.id   e9c43f6f1e4d124745a0de7fdce34f3a
#
_cell.length_a   1.000
_cell.length_b   1.000
_cell.length_c   1.000
_cell.angle_alpha   90.00
_cell.angle_beta   90.00
_cell.angle_gamma   90.00
#
_symmetry.space_group_name_H-M   'P 1'
#
loop_
_entity.id
_entity.type
_entity.pdbx_description
1 polymer ?
#
loop_
_entity_poly.entity_id
_entity_poly.type
_entity_poly.pdbx_seq_one_letter_code
_entity_poly.pdbx_strand_id
1 'polypeptide(L)'
;MSILFNLLFSAVPVIFLVGSVVLAVKAVSRGKSRKRTLLMQLASFAAVFALCVIFPIVANAAGDASAAADASGMKYIAAAAATGIACIGGGVAVGNAAPAAIGATSEDPKAFGKAIIFVALGEGIALYGMLISIMILSKIG
;
A
#
# COMPACT_ATOMS: atom_id res chain seq x y z
N MET A 1 -3.56 26.26 -14.32
CA MET A 1 -3.67 26.33 -12.84
C MET A 1 -4.16 25.00 -12.23
N SER A 2 -4.95 24.19 -12.94
CA SER A 2 -5.51 22.92 -12.45
C SER A 2 -4.49 21.79 -12.26
N ILE A 3 -3.52 21.63 -13.16
CA ILE A 3 -2.53 20.53 -13.10
C ILE A 3 -1.61 20.67 -11.88
N LEU A 4 -1.13 21.88 -11.62
CA LEU A 4 -0.27 22.15 -10.46
C LEU A 4 -1.02 21.95 -9.15
N PHE A 5 -2.28 22.35 -9.10
CA PHE A 5 -3.15 22.13 -7.93
C PHE A 5 -3.40 20.64 -7.68
N ASN A 6 -3.70 19.87 -8.73
CA ASN A 6 -3.89 18.42 -8.61
C ASN A 6 -2.61 17.69 -8.18
N LEU A 7 -1.45 18.10 -8.71
CA LEU A 7 -0.14 17.55 -8.28
C LEU A 7 0.16 17.87 -6.81
N LEU A 8 -0.08 19.12 -6.38
CA LEU A 8 0.08 19.51 -4.98
C LEU A 8 -0.86 18.74 -4.07
N PHE A 9 -2.13 18.61 -4.47
CA PHE A 9 -3.13 17.90 -3.68
C PHE A 9 -2.83 16.40 -3.56
N SER A 10 -2.36 15.75 -4.63
CA SER A 10 -1.95 14.33 -4.61
C SER A 10 -0.65 14.10 -3.82
N ALA A 11 0.21 15.11 -3.67
CA ALA A 11 1.43 15.00 -2.89
C ALA A 11 1.18 15.07 -1.36
N VAL A 12 0.08 15.69 -0.91
CA VAL A 12 -0.23 15.87 0.52
C VAL A 12 -0.26 14.55 1.30
N PRO A 13 -0.97 13.49 0.87
CA PRO A 13 -0.97 12.20 1.58
C PRO A 13 0.43 11.58 1.67
N VAL A 14 1.21 11.69 0.60
CA VAL A 14 2.58 11.13 0.55
C VAL A 14 3.49 11.87 1.51
N ILE A 15 3.47 13.21 1.50
CA ILE A 15 4.26 14.05 2.42
C ILE A 15 3.87 13.75 3.87
N PHE A 16 2.57 13.63 4.15
CA PHE A 16 2.08 13.27 5.48
C PHE A 16 2.59 11.91 5.94
N LEU A 17 2.52 10.88 5.08
CA LEU A 17 2.98 9.53 5.40
C LEU A 17 4.50 9.51 5.64
N VAL A 18 5.29 10.13 4.78
CA VAL A 18 6.75 10.23 4.97
C VAL A 18 7.07 10.97 6.26
N GLY A 19 6.42 12.11 6.50
CA GLY A 19 6.59 12.89 7.74
C GLY A 19 6.22 12.08 8.99
N SER A 20 5.16 11.30 8.94
CA SER A 20 4.72 10.44 10.06
C SER A 20 5.75 9.35 10.39
N VAL A 21 6.38 8.74 9.36
CA VAL A 21 7.46 7.75 9.55
C VAL A 21 8.67 8.38 10.22
N VAL A 22 9.11 9.55 9.74
CA VAL A 22 10.25 10.28 10.33
C VAL A 22 9.97 10.62 11.79
N LEU A 23 8.76 11.08 12.10
CA LEU A 23 8.35 11.37 13.49
C LEU A 23 8.31 10.12 14.36
N ALA A 24 7.84 8.99 13.82
CA ALA A 24 7.80 7.71 14.52
C ALA A 24 9.22 7.21 14.87
N VAL A 25 10.15 7.26 13.92
CA VAL A 25 11.55 6.89 14.13
C VAL A 25 12.17 7.79 15.21
N LYS A 26 11.96 9.11 15.12
CA LYS A 26 12.45 10.08 16.11
C LYS A 26 11.82 9.89 17.50
N ALA A 27 10.55 9.44 17.57
CA ALA A 27 9.89 9.14 18.83
C ALA A 27 10.47 7.88 19.51
N VAL A 28 10.78 6.85 18.73
CA VAL A 28 11.44 5.64 19.24
C VAL A 28 12.87 5.93 19.69
N SER A 29 13.62 6.72 18.94
CA SER A 29 14.98 7.13 19.32
C SER A 29 15.02 7.96 20.60
N ARG A 30 13.91 8.63 20.97
CA ARG A 30 13.72 9.37 22.21
C ARG A 30 13.18 8.52 23.38
N GLY A 31 13.17 7.19 23.25
CA GLY A 31 12.78 6.27 24.32
C GLY A 31 11.28 5.99 24.45
N LYS A 32 10.44 6.42 23.48
CA LYS A 32 9.02 6.03 23.48
C LYS A 32 8.84 4.53 23.19
N SER A 33 7.83 3.93 23.79
CA SER A 33 7.49 2.52 23.60
C SER A 33 7.30 2.17 22.11
N ARG A 34 8.09 1.21 21.62
CA ARG A 34 8.05 0.75 20.22
C ARG A 34 6.66 0.27 19.81
N LYS A 35 5.96 -0.48 20.68
CA LYS A 35 4.61 -1.00 20.41
C LYS A 35 3.62 0.14 20.19
N ARG A 36 3.62 1.16 21.05
CA ARG A 36 2.72 2.30 20.95
C ARG A 36 2.99 3.13 19.68
N THR A 37 4.27 3.33 19.36
CA THR A 37 4.66 4.07 18.16
C THR A 37 4.25 3.34 16.88
N LEU A 38 4.43 2.00 16.84
CA LEU A 38 3.98 1.17 15.72
C LEU A 38 2.45 1.20 15.56
N LEU A 39 1.69 1.08 16.65
CA LEU A 39 0.23 1.15 16.59
C LEU A 39 -0.25 2.52 16.11
N MET A 40 0.35 3.62 16.57
CA MET A 40 0.02 4.96 16.10
C MET A 40 0.38 5.14 14.63
N GLN A 41 1.50 4.58 14.18
CA GLN A 41 1.90 4.61 12.78
C GLN A 41 0.91 3.84 11.90
N LEU A 42 0.54 2.62 12.31
CA LEU A 42 -0.44 1.81 11.60
C LEU A 42 -1.81 2.52 11.54
N ALA A 43 -2.24 3.13 12.63
CA ALA A 43 -3.48 3.90 12.67
C ALA A 43 -3.43 5.12 11.74
N SER A 44 -2.30 5.82 11.64
CA SER A 44 -2.15 6.96 10.72
C SER A 44 -2.21 6.52 9.25
N PHE A 45 -1.58 5.39 8.91
CA PHE A 45 -1.69 4.81 7.56
C PHE A 45 -3.13 4.39 7.24
N ALA A 46 -3.81 3.70 8.17
CA ALA A 46 -5.20 3.30 8.01
C ALA A 46 -6.14 4.52 7.84
N ALA A 47 -5.91 5.59 8.60
CA ALA A 47 -6.69 6.82 8.50
C ALA A 47 -6.49 7.52 7.15
N VAL A 48 -5.25 7.66 6.68
CA VAL A 48 -4.96 8.25 5.35
C VAL A 48 -5.56 7.39 4.24
N PHE A 49 -5.42 6.07 4.33
CA PHE A 49 -6.01 5.13 3.37
C PHE A 49 -7.53 5.27 3.33
N ALA A 50 -8.19 5.29 4.49
CA ALA A 50 -9.63 5.48 4.59
C ALA A 50 -10.07 6.83 3.97
N LEU A 51 -9.35 7.92 4.25
CA LEU A 51 -9.62 9.23 3.64
C LEU A 51 -9.47 9.20 2.12
N CYS A 52 -8.40 8.57 1.61
CA CYS A 52 -8.18 8.47 0.16
C CYS A 52 -9.24 7.63 -0.55
N VAL A 53 -9.86 6.66 0.13
CA VAL A 53 -10.94 5.83 -0.43
C VAL A 53 -12.31 6.49 -0.24
N ILE A 54 -12.60 6.99 0.96
CA ILE A 54 -13.93 7.54 1.30
C ILE A 54 -14.16 8.89 0.64
N PHE A 55 -13.13 9.75 0.61
CA PHE A 55 -13.28 11.12 0.09
C PHE A 55 -13.75 11.15 -1.39
N PRO A 56 -13.18 10.38 -2.33
CA PRO A 56 -13.68 10.33 -3.70
C PRO A 56 -15.11 9.79 -3.79
N ILE A 57 -15.47 8.79 -2.97
CA ILE A 57 -16.80 8.19 -2.95
C ILE A 57 -17.84 9.24 -2.51
N VAL A 58 -17.55 9.96 -1.42
CA VAL A 58 -18.44 11.00 -0.90
C VAL A 58 -18.51 12.19 -1.85
N ALA A 59 -17.39 12.61 -2.43
CA ALA A 59 -17.34 13.72 -3.39
C ALA A 59 -18.16 13.41 -4.66
N ASN A 60 -18.10 12.17 -5.15
CA ASN A 60 -18.91 11.73 -6.29
C ASN A 60 -20.39 11.54 -5.91
N ALA A 61 -20.70 11.13 -4.68
CA ALA A 61 -22.09 11.02 -4.21
C ALA A 61 -22.77 12.37 -3.97
N ALA A 62 -21.99 13.43 -3.73
CA ALA A 62 -22.48 14.80 -3.56
C ALA A 62 -22.65 15.55 -4.89
N GLY A 63 -22.04 15.05 -5.98
CA GLY A 63 -22.26 15.53 -7.35
C GLY A 63 -23.20 14.57 -8.06
N ASP A 64 -24.36 15.05 -8.49
CA ASP A 64 -25.43 14.38 -9.21
C ASP A 64 -25.54 12.86 -9.03
N ALA A 65 -26.59 12.42 -8.34
CA ALA A 65 -26.95 11.01 -8.13
C ALA A 65 -27.24 10.22 -9.42
N SER A 66 -27.00 10.78 -10.60
CA SER A 66 -27.12 10.14 -11.92
C SER A 66 -25.81 9.49 -12.41
N ALA A 67 -24.70 9.67 -11.74
CA ALA A 67 -23.54 8.79 -11.93
C ALA A 67 -23.84 7.42 -11.30
N ALA A 68 -24.94 6.82 -11.75
CA ALA A 68 -25.22 5.40 -11.60
C ALA A 68 -23.93 4.67 -11.88
N ALA A 69 -23.62 3.69 -11.05
CA ALA A 69 -22.45 2.82 -11.13
C ALA A 69 -22.18 2.44 -12.61
N ASP A 70 -21.52 3.33 -13.32
CA ASP A 70 -21.12 3.11 -14.69
C ASP A 70 -20.23 1.86 -14.65
N ALA A 71 -20.46 0.94 -15.59
CA ALA A 71 -19.70 -0.30 -15.67
C ALA A 71 -18.18 -0.03 -15.64
N SER A 72 -17.75 1.16 -16.06
CA SER A 72 -16.38 1.67 -15.94
C SER A 72 -15.94 1.87 -14.50
N GLY A 73 -16.78 2.43 -13.63
CA GLY A 73 -16.47 2.63 -12.20
C GLY A 73 -16.21 1.31 -11.49
N MET A 74 -17.00 0.29 -11.77
CA MET A 74 -16.82 -1.05 -11.19
C MET A 74 -15.49 -1.69 -11.63
N LYS A 75 -15.03 -1.44 -12.87
CA LYS A 75 -13.74 -1.92 -13.36
C LYS A 75 -12.56 -1.30 -12.60
N TYR A 76 -12.63 0.00 -12.26
CA TYR A 76 -11.60 0.65 -11.43
C TYR A 76 -11.55 0.05 -10.02
N ILE A 77 -12.70 -0.22 -9.42
CA ILE A 77 -12.78 -0.88 -8.11
C ILE A 77 -12.21 -2.31 -8.20
N ALA A 78 -12.56 -3.07 -9.24
CA ALA A 78 -12.03 -4.41 -9.43
C ALA A 78 -10.51 -4.42 -9.62
N ALA A 79 -9.96 -3.47 -10.39
CA ALA A 79 -8.52 -3.33 -10.56
C ALA A 79 -7.82 -2.97 -9.24
N ALA A 80 -8.38 -2.01 -8.49
CA ALA A 80 -7.83 -1.64 -7.18
C ALA A 80 -7.89 -2.81 -6.19
N ALA A 81 -8.98 -3.58 -6.17
CA ALA A 81 -9.13 -4.76 -5.32
C ALA A 81 -8.13 -5.86 -5.68
N ALA A 82 -7.90 -6.12 -6.96
CA ALA A 82 -6.95 -7.13 -7.42
C ALA A 82 -5.53 -6.85 -6.88
N THR A 83 -5.03 -5.61 -7.03
CA THR A 83 -3.74 -5.22 -6.48
C THR A 83 -3.77 -5.21 -4.95
N GLY A 84 -4.80 -4.63 -4.32
CA GLY A 84 -4.90 -4.49 -2.88
C GLY A 84 -4.89 -5.83 -2.15
N ILE A 85 -5.68 -6.81 -2.60
CA ILE A 85 -5.74 -8.15 -2.01
C ILE A 85 -4.42 -8.89 -2.22
N ALA A 86 -3.83 -8.79 -3.43
CA ALA A 86 -2.54 -9.40 -3.70
C ALA A 86 -1.41 -8.81 -2.84
N CYS A 87 -1.41 -7.49 -2.61
CA CYS A 87 -0.45 -6.84 -1.72
C CYS A 87 -0.58 -7.30 -0.25
N ILE A 88 -1.80 -7.56 0.23
CA ILE A 88 -2.00 -8.15 1.57
C ILE A 88 -1.39 -9.55 1.62
N GLY A 89 -1.65 -10.40 0.61
CA GLY A 89 -1.07 -11.74 0.53
C GLY A 89 0.46 -11.71 0.44
N GLY A 90 1.01 -10.87 -0.43
CA GLY A 90 2.46 -10.65 -0.55
C GLY A 90 3.08 -10.15 0.75
N GLY A 91 2.44 -9.19 1.42
CA GLY A 91 2.90 -8.66 2.70
C GLY A 91 2.95 -9.72 3.80
N VAL A 92 1.96 -10.62 3.88
CA VAL A 92 1.96 -11.77 4.81
C VAL A 92 3.08 -12.75 4.45
N ALA A 93 3.23 -13.07 3.16
CA ALA A 93 4.26 -14.01 2.70
C ALA A 93 5.67 -13.49 2.99
N VAL A 94 5.97 -12.25 2.62
CA VAL A 94 7.28 -11.60 2.85
C VAL A 94 7.51 -11.34 4.33
N GLY A 95 6.47 -10.94 5.07
CA GLY A 95 6.55 -10.72 6.52
C GLY A 95 6.98 -11.95 7.31
N ASN A 96 6.68 -13.15 6.81
CA ASN A 96 7.15 -14.41 7.39
C ASN A 96 8.50 -14.87 6.79
N ALA A 97 8.67 -14.74 5.48
CA ALA A 97 9.87 -15.21 4.79
C ALA A 97 11.12 -14.37 5.09
N ALA A 98 10.98 -13.04 5.16
CA ALA A 98 12.14 -12.15 5.30
C ALA A 98 12.86 -12.30 6.65
N PRO A 99 12.19 -12.38 7.82
CA PRO A 99 12.87 -12.64 9.09
C PRO A 99 13.61 -13.99 9.09
N ALA A 100 13.00 -15.04 8.52
CA ALA A 100 13.62 -16.35 8.40
C ALA A 100 14.85 -16.31 7.47
N ALA A 101 14.75 -15.60 6.34
CA ALA A 101 15.83 -15.40 5.40
C ALA A 101 17.02 -14.65 6.02
N ILE A 102 16.73 -13.59 6.80
CA ILE A 102 17.75 -12.82 7.53
C ILE A 102 18.42 -13.69 8.59
N GLY A 103 17.64 -14.48 9.37
CA GLY A 103 18.18 -15.40 10.35
C GLY A 103 19.10 -16.44 9.73
N ALA A 104 18.65 -17.13 8.70
CA ALA A 104 19.45 -18.12 7.99
C ALA A 104 20.75 -17.54 7.39
N THR A 105 20.68 -16.34 6.83
CA THR A 105 21.86 -15.66 6.26
C THR A 105 22.84 -15.20 7.35
N SER A 106 22.33 -14.87 8.54
CA SER A 106 23.17 -14.48 9.68
C SER A 106 23.95 -15.67 10.24
N GLU A 107 23.38 -16.87 10.18
CA GLU A 107 24.03 -18.11 10.61
C GLU A 107 25.00 -18.66 9.54
N ASP A 108 24.56 -18.66 8.28
CA ASP A 108 25.39 -19.09 7.13
C ASP A 108 25.22 -18.10 5.96
N PRO A 109 26.24 -17.29 5.65
CA PRO A 109 26.21 -16.38 4.52
C PRO A 109 25.94 -17.05 3.16
N LYS A 110 26.24 -18.34 3.02
CA LYS A 110 25.96 -19.12 1.79
C LYS A 110 24.47 -19.39 1.60
N ALA A 111 23.66 -19.26 2.66
CA ALA A 111 22.20 -19.41 2.61
C ALA A 111 21.53 -18.25 1.85
N PHE A 112 22.19 -17.08 1.66
CA PHE A 112 21.61 -15.88 1.05
C PHE A 112 20.90 -16.16 -0.27
N GLY A 113 21.55 -16.86 -1.20
CA GLY A 113 20.99 -17.15 -2.52
C GLY A 113 19.71 -17.97 -2.47
N LYS A 114 19.60 -18.92 -1.53
CA LYS A 114 18.38 -19.73 -1.33
C LYS A 114 17.30 -18.90 -0.60
N ALA A 115 17.69 -18.12 0.39
CA ALA A 115 16.79 -17.33 1.20
C ALA A 115 16.09 -16.22 0.40
N ILE A 116 16.83 -15.52 -0.49
CA ILE A 116 16.27 -14.45 -1.31
C ILE A 116 15.20 -14.95 -2.30
N ILE A 117 15.30 -16.20 -2.76
CA ILE A 117 14.32 -16.80 -3.67
C ILE A 117 12.94 -16.86 -2.98
N PHE A 118 12.87 -17.27 -1.73
CA PHE A 118 11.60 -17.35 -1.01
C PHE A 118 10.99 -15.97 -0.76
N VAL A 119 11.80 -14.95 -0.50
CA VAL A 119 11.34 -13.56 -0.39
C VAL A 119 10.80 -13.08 -1.73
N ALA A 120 11.54 -13.32 -2.84
CA ALA A 120 11.14 -12.91 -4.18
C ALA A 120 9.83 -13.60 -4.63
N LEU A 121 9.60 -14.86 -4.26
CA LEU A 121 8.33 -15.55 -4.52
C LEU A 121 7.16 -14.86 -3.81
N GLY A 122 7.37 -14.38 -2.58
CA GLY A 122 6.36 -13.58 -1.85
C GLY A 122 6.01 -12.27 -2.54
N GLU A 123 7.03 -11.56 -3.06
CA GLU A 123 6.84 -10.33 -3.86
C GLU A 123 6.09 -10.61 -5.17
N GLY A 124 6.32 -11.76 -5.79
CA GLY A 124 5.65 -12.19 -7.02
C GLY A 124 4.12 -12.20 -6.91
N ILE A 125 3.57 -12.44 -5.73
CA ILE A 125 2.12 -12.41 -5.49
C ILE A 125 1.56 -11.00 -5.74
N ALA A 126 2.21 -9.96 -5.23
CA ALA A 126 1.79 -8.57 -5.42
C ALA A 126 1.95 -8.13 -6.88
N LEU A 127 3.03 -8.53 -7.54
CA LEU A 127 3.27 -8.25 -8.95
C LEU A 127 2.19 -8.88 -9.85
N TYR A 128 1.75 -10.10 -9.52
CA TYR A 128 0.67 -10.75 -10.26
C TYR A 128 -0.65 -9.99 -10.10
N GLY A 129 -0.99 -9.52 -8.90
CA GLY A 129 -2.17 -8.68 -8.70
C GLY A 129 -2.11 -7.36 -9.47
N MET A 130 -0.94 -6.75 -9.53
CA MET A 130 -0.71 -5.55 -10.34
C MET A 130 -0.90 -5.85 -11.84
N LEU A 131 -0.42 -6.98 -12.34
CA LEU A 131 -0.62 -7.41 -13.72
C LEU A 131 -2.11 -7.53 -14.06
N ILE A 132 -2.90 -8.18 -13.21
CA ILE A 132 -4.35 -8.30 -13.39
C ILE A 132 -5.02 -6.93 -13.41
N SER A 133 -4.62 -6.01 -12.53
CA SER A 133 -5.14 -4.63 -12.53
C SER A 133 -4.86 -3.91 -13.84
N ILE A 134 -3.63 -4.01 -14.37
CA ILE A 134 -3.26 -3.41 -15.65
C ILE A 134 -4.10 -4.02 -16.78
N MET A 135 -4.33 -5.34 -16.77
CA MET A 135 -5.17 -6.01 -17.77
C MET A 135 -6.63 -5.55 -17.70
N ILE A 136 -7.17 -5.31 -16.51
CA ILE A 136 -8.52 -4.76 -16.34
C ILE A 136 -8.56 -3.32 -16.89
N LEU A 137 -7.61 -2.48 -16.51
CA LEU A 137 -7.56 -1.08 -16.91
C LEU A 137 -7.35 -0.91 -18.42
N SER A 138 -6.55 -1.78 -19.04
CA SER A 138 -6.30 -1.74 -20.48
C SER A 138 -7.54 -2.05 -21.34
N LYS A 139 -8.59 -2.63 -20.74
CA LYS A 139 -9.88 -2.92 -21.40
C LYS A 139 -10.95 -1.83 -21.17
N ILE A 140 -10.58 -0.72 -20.56
CA ILE A 140 -11.49 0.40 -20.27
C ILE A 140 -11.45 1.46 -21.39
N GLY A 141 -10.47 1.39 -22.30
CA GLY A 141 -10.30 2.25 -23.49
C GLY A 141 -11.19 1.86 -24.65
#